data_1c455f09e3353c25f8aca460e00cfdfc
#
_entry.id   1c455f09e3353c25f8aca460e00cfdfc
#
_cell.length_a   1.000
_cell.length_b   1.000
_cell.length_c   1.000
_cell.angle_alpha   90.00
_cell.angle_beta   90.00
_cell.angle_gamma   90.00
#
_symmetry.space_group_name_H-M   'P 1'
#
loop_
_entity.id
_entity.type
_entity.pdbx_description
1 polymer ?
#
loop_
_entity_poly.entity_id
_entity_poly.type
_entity_poly.pdbx_seq_one_letter_code
_entity_poly.pdbx_strand_id
1 'polypeptide(L)'
;MNTLLLEFSVVALGVLLLLVDAFNDRTNKNYISYFGALGLAGVLALSFLPQINPLADGPTAAFISIDPGSTFSVRFLLIATIIVVLMTPSFVPVLERYVPAERKGGGVAEFAILPIFSCAGLMWMVRSVDFIMIFVALELATITLYILVTYLRQNQSSLEAGTKYLILGALSTGFLVYGISWIFGVTGTTNLALLPQAIASLPSNALLPLLFGIALIFVALSFKIAAFPFQFWVPDVYQGAPTPVTAYLSVASKAAGFVVLIRLVLVLLQVPVLAPKIMAVIVLLTALTLIFGNFSALPQTNLKRLLGYSSIAHAGYLLMGVASIGSLMAIPAIGFYFAGYLAMTLLAFLVLLVVAENTGGDEISRFNGLSKRSPLLAGAMLLSMASLAGIPFTAGFIGKLLIFYVAIKEGHFGLVVLGCVTVASGFYYYFKVVRAMYWQQPTESTAIPVSLTVKLLIAVLGAGILALGIYPTPVLAALR
;
A
#
# COMPACT_ATOMS: atom_id res chain seq x y z
N MET A 1 27.47 9.49 1.11
CA MET A 1 26.60 10.15 0.12
C MET A 1 25.86 9.17 -0.80
N ASN A 2 26.42 8.01 -1.09
CA ASN A 2 25.82 7.03 -2.02
C ASN A 2 24.62 6.24 -1.46
N THR A 3 24.46 6.15 -0.15
CA THR A 3 23.41 5.34 0.52
C THR A 3 21.98 5.84 0.29
N LEU A 4 21.80 7.13 -0.02
CA LEU A 4 20.50 7.77 -0.27
C LEU A 4 20.35 8.26 -1.72
N LEU A 5 21.19 7.80 -2.62
CA LEU A 5 21.21 8.28 -4.01
C LEU A 5 19.86 8.08 -4.71
N LEU A 6 19.20 6.94 -4.48
CA LEU A 6 17.89 6.62 -5.10
C LEU A 6 16.80 7.57 -4.62
N GLU A 7 16.72 7.83 -3.32
CA GLU A 7 15.73 8.72 -2.72
C GLU A 7 15.93 10.16 -3.20
N PHE A 8 17.17 10.65 -3.19
CA PHE A 8 17.50 11.98 -3.71
C PHE A 8 17.24 12.09 -5.22
N SER A 9 17.47 11.02 -5.99
CA SER A 9 17.14 11.01 -7.43
C SER A 9 15.65 11.14 -7.67
N VAL A 10 14.79 10.50 -6.82
CA VAL A 10 13.34 10.63 -6.91
C VAL A 10 12.89 12.05 -6.54
N VAL A 11 13.46 12.63 -5.48
CA VAL A 11 13.17 14.03 -5.09
C VAL A 11 13.58 14.99 -6.20
N ALA A 12 14.81 14.83 -6.75
CA ALA A 12 15.32 15.64 -7.84
C ALA A 12 14.45 15.54 -9.10
N LEU A 13 13.96 14.34 -9.42
CA LEU A 13 13.00 14.13 -10.51
C LEU A 13 11.71 14.92 -10.27
N GLY A 14 11.14 14.86 -9.06
CA GLY A 14 9.93 15.60 -8.71
C GLY A 14 10.12 17.12 -8.85
N VAL A 15 11.24 17.64 -8.33
CA VAL A 15 11.58 19.07 -8.45
C VAL A 15 11.79 19.48 -9.93
N LEU A 16 12.50 18.67 -10.70
CA LEU A 16 12.72 18.93 -12.12
C LEU A 16 11.38 18.98 -12.88
N LEU A 17 10.46 18.07 -12.62
CA LEU A 17 9.13 18.07 -13.24
C LEU A 17 8.30 19.29 -12.85
N LEU A 18 8.38 19.75 -11.59
CA LEU A 18 7.75 21.01 -11.16
C LEU A 18 8.31 22.22 -11.91
N LEU A 19 9.65 22.29 -12.09
CA LEU A 19 10.27 23.35 -12.85
C LEU A 19 9.85 23.30 -14.32
N VAL A 20 9.84 22.12 -14.92
CA VAL A 20 9.36 21.95 -16.31
C VAL A 20 7.92 22.40 -16.46
N ASP A 21 7.05 22.10 -15.48
CA ASP A 21 5.66 22.54 -15.52
C ASP A 21 5.53 24.06 -15.36
N ALA A 22 6.30 24.66 -14.44
CA ALA A 22 6.27 26.09 -14.18
C ALA A 22 6.67 26.95 -15.39
N PHE A 23 7.59 26.46 -16.22
CA PHE A 23 8.07 27.15 -17.44
C PHE A 23 7.37 26.71 -18.73
N ASN A 24 6.34 25.86 -18.65
CA ASN A 24 5.66 25.33 -19.83
C ASN A 24 4.15 25.57 -19.78
N ASP A 25 3.67 26.47 -20.64
CA ASP A 25 2.26 26.87 -20.75
C ASP A 25 1.40 25.93 -21.62
N ARG A 26 1.87 24.71 -21.92
CA ARG A 26 1.07 23.75 -22.69
C ARG A 26 -0.22 23.39 -21.95
N THR A 27 -1.31 23.34 -22.69
CA THR A 27 -2.63 22.96 -22.16
C THR A 27 -2.72 21.47 -21.83
N ASN A 28 -2.05 20.62 -22.62
CA ASN A 28 -2.01 19.17 -22.36
C ASN A 28 -0.77 18.86 -21.51
N LYS A 29 -0.98 18.54 -20.24
CA LYS A 29 0.06 18.21 -19.25
C LYS A 29 0.33 16.70 -19.11
N ASN A 30 -0.28 15.84 -19.92
CA ASN A 30 -0.10 14.37 -19.83
C ASN A 30 1.36 13.94 -19.99
N TYR A 31 2.20 14.71 -20.69
CA TYR A 31 3.62 14.45 -20.85
C TYR A 31 4.36 14.39 -19.50
N ILE A 32 3.92 15.15 -18.49
CA ILE A 32 4.51 15.11 -17.14
C ILE A 32 4.39 13.70 -16.53
N SER A 33 3.24 13.05 -16.68
CA SER A 33 3.04 11.68 -16.21
C SER A 33 3.98 10.70 -16.93
N TYR A 34 4.14 10.82 -18.23
CA TYR A 34 5.03 9.93 -18.99
C TYR A 34 6.51 10.16 -18.67
N PHE A 35 6.97 11.42 -18.58
CA PHE A 35 8.34 11.75 -18.17
C PHE A 35 8.61 11.34 -16.71
N GLY A 36 7.63 11.55 -15.82
CA GLY A 36 7.71 11.09 -14.43
C GLY A 36 7.87 9.58 -14.34
N ALA A 37 7.04 8.83 -15.06
CA ALA A 37 7.13 7.38 -15.13
C ALA A 37 8.46 6.90 -15.73
N LEU A 38 8.96 7.54 -16.79
CA LEU A 38 10.25 7.24 -17.40
C LEU A 38 11.41 7.51 -16.44
N GLY A 39 11.40 8.66 -15.76
CA GLY A 39 12.40 9.00 -14.75
C GLY A 39 12.42 8.00 -13.59
N LEU A 40 11.25 7.64 -13.06
CA LEU A 40 11.13 6.60 -12.02
C LEU A 40 11.61 5.23 -12.51
N ALA A 41 11.34 4.87 -13.77
CA ALA A 41 11.85 3.65 -14.38
C ALA A 41 13.39 3.67 -14.48
N GLY A 42 13.99 4.83 -14.77
CA GLY A 42 15.43 5.04 -14.69
C GLY A 42 15.98 4.80 -13.29
N VAL A 43 15.35 5.38 -12.26
CA VAL A 43 15.73 5.15 -10.85
C VAL A 43 15.55 3.67 -10.46
N LEU A 44 14.49 3.02 -10.93
CA LEU A 44 14.28 1.58 -10.75
C LEU A 44 15.41 0.77 -11.38
N ALA A 45 15.81 1.08 -12.61
CA ALA A 45 16.93 0.43 -13.28
C ALA A 45 18.25 0.63 -12.52
N LEU A 46 18.52 1.85 -12.04
CA LEU A 46 19.66 2.14 -11.16
C LEU A 46 19.68 1.30 -9.89
N SER A 47 18.52 0.97 -9.31
CA SER A 47 18.41 0.17 -8.09
C SER A 47 18.95 -1.27 -8.25
N PHE A 48 19.14 -1.75 -9.48
CA PHE A 48 19.72 -3.08 -9.75
C PHE A 48 21.25 -3.06 -9.86
N LEU A 49 21.88 -1.88 -9.87
CA LEU A 49 23.33 -1.76 -9.92
C LEU A 49 23.91 -1.97 -8.49
N PRO A 50 24.79 -2.96 -8.27
CA PRO A 50 25.34 -3.25 -6.93
C PRO A 50 26.07 -2.05 -6.30
N GLN A 51 26.69 -1.20 -7.12
CA GLN A 51 27.45 -0.02 -6.69
C GLN A 51 26.59 1.10 -6.09
N ILE A 52 25.29 1.10 -6.35
CA ILE A 52 24.33 2.16 -5.93
C ILE A 52 23.62 1.79 -4.61
N ASN A 53 23.67 0.54 -4.19
CA ASN A 53 23.20 0.07 -2.90
C ASN A 53 24.35 -0.45 -2.02
N PRO A 54 25.37 0.40 -1.73
CA PRO A 54 26.42 -0.03 -0.80
C PRO A 54 25.77 -0.22 0.59
N LEU A 55 26.32 -1.15 1.37
CA LEU A 55 26.00 -1.24 2.80
C LEU A 55 26.16 0.14 3.42
N ALA A 56 25.23 0.50 4.31
CA ALA A 56 25.32 1.78 4.99
C ALA A 56 26.54 1.76 5.92
N ASP A 57 27.51 2.62 5.65
CA ASP A 57 28.75 2.77 6.42
C ASP A 57 28.80 4.13 7.12
N GLY A 58 29.54 4.19 8.24
CA GLY A 58 29.74 5.42 8.98
C GLY A 58 28.46 5.98 9.63
N PRO A 59 28.31 7.31 9.75
CA PRO A 59 27.19 7.94 10.48
C PRO A 59 25.80 7.58 9.92
N THR A 60 25.70 7.24 8.64
CA THR A 60 24.40 6.88 8.00
C THR A 60 23.89 5.52 8.45
N ALA A 61 24.74 4.60 8.85
CA ALA A 61 24.37 3.28 9.35
C ALA A 61 23.54 3.34 10.64
N ALA A 62 23.66 4.42 11.41
CA ALA A 62 22.84 4.64 12.60
C ALA A 62 21.37 4.89 12.28
N PHE A 63 21.04 5.36 11.07
CA PHE A 63 19.68 5.80 10.70
C PHE A 63 19.04 4.94 9.61
N ILE A 64 19.85 4.28 8.77
CA ILE A 64 19.41 3.59 7.55
C ILE A 64 20.06 2.22 7.46
N SER A 65 19.26 1.21 7.09
CA SER A 65 19.72 -0.13 6.75
C SER A 65 19.40 -0.44 5.28
N ILE A 66 20.40 -0.97 4.57
CA ILE A 66 20.25 -1.49 3.22
C ILE A 66 20.40 -3.02 3.31
N ASP A 67 19.27 -3.68 3.34
CA ASP A 67 19.12 -5.13 3.41
C ASP A 67 18.26 -5.63 2.22
N PRO A 68 18.21 -6.95 1.94
CA PRO A 68 17.39 -7.49 0.85
C PRO A 68 15.94 -7.08 0.94
N GLY A 69 15.35 -7.03 2.14
CA GLY A 69 13.96 -6.63 2.37
C GLY A 69 13.71 -5.15 2.05
N SER A 70 14.62 -4.25 2.46
CA SER A 70 14.52 -2.82 2.14
C SER A 70 14.73 -2.56 0.65
N THR A 71 15.66 -3.26 0.02
CA THR A 71 15.92 -3.15 -1.43
C THR A 71 14.71 -3.63 -2.24
N PHE A 72 14.13 -4.78 -1.87
CA PHE A 72 12.87 -5.25 -2.46
C PHE A 72 11.76 -4.22 -2.29
N SER A 73 11.61 -3.66 -1.09
CA SER A 73 10.56 -2.69 -0.78
C SER A 73 10.71 -1.39 -1.57
N VAL A 74 11.93 -0.89 -1.75
CA VAL A 74 12.22 0.28 -2.59
C VAL A 74 11.80 0.04 -4.05
N ARG A 75 12.18 -1.11 -4.63
CA ARG A 75 11.77 -1.49 -6.00
C ARG A 75 10.26 -1.64 -6.11
N PHE A 76 9.63 -2.24 -5.12
CA PHE A 76 8.16 -2.37 -5.03
C PHE A 76 7.47 -1.00 -5.04
N LEU A 77 7.95 -0.04 -4.24
CA LEU A 77 7.41 1.32 -4.16
C LEU A 77 7.58 2.08 -5.47
N LEU A 78 8.74 1.96 -6.13
CA LEU A 78 8.99 2.56 -7.44
C LEU A 78 8.02 2.00 -8.50
N ILE A 79 7.84 0.67 -8.56
CA ILE A 79 6.90 0.03 -9.50
C ILE A 79 5.47 0.50 -9.25
N ALA A 80 5.03 0.52 -7.99
CA ALA A 80 3.70 0.99 -7.63
C ALA A 80 3.48 2.44 -8.05
N THR A 81 4.47 3.31 -7.82
CA THR A 81 4.40 4.72 -8.18
C THR A 81 4.38 4.94 -9.69
N ILE A 82 5.21 4.20 -10.46
CA ILE A 82 5.21 4.23 -11.93
C ILE A 82 3.80 3.94 -12.46
N ILE A 83 3.16 2.87 -11.98
CA ILE A 83 1.83 2.47 -12.44
C ILE A 83 0.80 3.54 -12.10
N VAL A 84 0.82 4.08 -10.88
CA VAL A 84 -0.12 5.11 -10.44
C VAL A 84 0.06 6.41 -11.22
N VAL A 85 1.28 6.84 -11.48
CA VAL A 85 1.58 8.01 -12.32
C VAL A 85 1.07 7.79 -13.75
N LEU A 86 1.22 6.59 -14.31
CA LEU A 86 0.67 6.22 -15.62
C LEU A 86 -0.87 6.08 -15.65
N MET A 87 -1.54 5.98 -14.49
CA MET A 87 -3.02 6.06 -14.41
C MET A 87 -3.53 7.50 -14.54
N THR A 88 -2.71 8.51 -14.24
CA THR A 88 -3.11 9.94 -14.24
C THR A 88 -3.70 10.41 -15.58
N PRO A 89 -3.13 10.11 -16.76
CA PRO A 89 -3.70 10.55 -18.03
C PRO A 89 -5.17 10.10 -18.25
N SER A 90 -5.54 8.93 -17.74
CA SER A 90 -6.93 8.44 -17.80
C SER A 90 -7.83 9.10 -16.77
N PHE A 91 -7.29 9.84 -15.81
CA PHE A 91 -8.05 10.55 -14.79
C PHE A 91 -8.19 12.05 -15.06
N VAL A 92 -7.51 12.57 -16.07
CA VAL A 92 -7.52 14.01 -16.44
C VAL A 92 -8.93 14.57 -16.63
N PRO A 93 -9.89 13.90 -17.30
CA PRO A 93 -11.25 14.44 -17.46
C PRO A 93 -11.96 14.67 -16.13
N VAL A 94 -11.67 13.85 -15.10
CA VAL A 94 -12.20 14.04 -13.75
C VAL A 94 -11.51 15.22 -13.06
N LEU A 95 -10.19 15.37 -13.23
CA LEU A 95 -9.45 16.53 -12.69
C LEU A 95 -9.99 17.84 -13.26
N GLU A 96 -10.16 17.93 -14.58
CA GLU A 96 -10.68 19.13 -15.26
C GLU A 96 -12.09 19.51 -14.80
N ARG A 97 -12.89 18.52 -14.38
CA ARG A 97 -14.26 18.75 -13.87
C ARG A 97 -14.29 19.32 -12.45
N TYR A 98 -13.36 18.89 -11.58
CA TYR A 98 -13.44 19.15 -10.14
C TYR A 98 -12.30 20.00 -9.57
N VAL A 99 -11.31 20.35 -10.38
CA VAL A 99 -10.21 21.23 -9.95
C VAL A 99 -10.36 22.55 -10.69
N PRO A 100 -10.65 23.65 -9.96
CA PRO A 100 -10.65 24.98 -10.56
C PRO A 100 -9.27 25.27 -11.12
N ALA A 101 -9.19 25.59 -12.40
CA ALA A 101 -7.94 25.95 -13.02
C ALA A 101 -8.03 27.39 -13.50
N GLU A 102 -7.17 28.27 -12.98
CA GLU A 102 -6.94 29.59 -13.54
C GLU A 102 -6.30 29.50 -14.92
N ARG A 103 -5.57 28.40 -15.18
CA ARG A 103 -4.94 28.06 -16.47
C ARG A 103 -5.49 26.73 -16.98
N LYS A 104 -5.73 26.60 -18.29
CA LYS A 104 -6.07 25.31 -18.92
C LYS A 104 -5.00 24.26 -18.63
N GLY A 105 -5.39 23.10 -18.12
CA GLY A 105 -4.50 22.03 -17.71
C GLY A 105 -3.85 22.22 -16.33
N GLY A 106 -4.21 23.27 -15.58
CA GLY A 106 -3.76 23.44 -14.20
C GLY A 106 -4.24 22.29 -13.30
N GLY A 107 -3.40 21.90 -12.34
CA GLY A 107 -3.68 20.81 -11.41
C GLY A 107 -3.35 19.40 -11.92
N VAL A 108 -3.17 19.19 -13.21
CA VAL A 108 -2.83 17.85 -13.77
C VAL A 108 -1.38 17.47 -13.49
N ALA A 109 -0.47 18.42 -13.64
CA ALA A 109 0.96 18.20 -13.43
C ALA A 109 1.26 17.90 -11.95
N GLU A 110 0.77 18.74 -11.05
CA GLU A 110 0.94 18.58 -9.60
C GLU A 110 0.34 17.25 -9.12
N PHE A 111 -0.82 16.86 -9.65
CA PHE A 111 -1.43 15.57 -9.33
C PHE A 111 -0.55 14.38 -9.73
N ALA A 112 0.19 14.47 -10.84
CA ALA A 112 1.13 13.45 -11.29
C ALA A 112 2.46 13.46 -10.49
N ILE A 113 2.90 14.64 -10.00
CA ILE A 113 4.19 14.83 -9.32
C ILE A 113 4.11 14.47 -7.85
N LEU A 114 3.01 14.78 -7.15
CA LEU A 114 2.87 14.50 -5.72
C LEU A 114 3.09 13.02 -5.34
N PRO A 115 2.63 12.01 -6.08
CA PRO A 115 2.97 10.61 -5.81
C PRO A 115 4.48 10.34 -5.85
N ILE A 116 5.26 11.09 -6.66
CA ILE A 116 6.72 10.95 -6.76
C ILE A 116 7.38 11.41 -5.46
N PHE A 117 6.96 12.55 -4.90
CA PHE A 117 7.45 13.00 -3.57
C PHE A 117 7.03 12.05 -2.45
N SER A 118 5.79 11.57 -2.49
CA SER A 118 5.36 10.54 -1.53
C SER A 118 6.19 9.27 -1.63
N CYS A 119 6.56 8.85 -2.86
CA CYS A 119 7.44 7.69 -3.09
C CYS A 119 8.79 7.86 -2.40
N ALA A 120 9.44 9.03 -2.50
CA ALA A 120 10.70 9.31 -1.84
C ALA A 120 10.58 9.17 -0.31
N GLY A 121 9.50 9.70 0.30
CA GLY A 121 9.23 9.53 1.72
C GLY A 121 9.02 8.08 2.12
N LEU A 122 8.25 7.31 1.33
CA LEU A 122 8.03 5.89 1.59
C LEU A 122 9.31 5.06 1.42
N MET A 123 10.16 5.37 0.41
CA MET A 123 11.48 4.74 0.23
C MET A 123 12.38 4.99 1.44
N TRP A 124 12.40 6.21 1.94
CA TRP A 124 13.13 6.55 3.16
C TRP A 124 12.61 5.78 4.37
N MET A 125 11.29 5.73 4.52
CA MET A 125 10.62 5.03 5.62
C MET A 125 10.99 3.54 5.68
N VAL A 126 11.02 2.82 4.55
CA VAL A 126 11.33 1.38 4.53
C VAL A 126 12.80 1.06 4.79
N ARG A 127 13.70 2.03 4.62
CA ARG A 127 15.13 1.91 4.95
C ARG A 127 15.47 2.35 6.36
N SER A 128 14.60 3.11 7.02
CA SER A 128 14.87 3.68 8.35
C SER A 128 14.96 2.61 9.42
N VAL A 129 15.98 2.75 10.31
CA VAL A 129 16.20 1.94 11.51
C VAL A 129 16.30 2.79 12.78
N ASP A 130 15.83 4.01 12.70
CA ASP A 130 15.75 4.96 13.80
C ASP A 130 14.34 5.55 13.86
N PHE A 131 13.77 5.70 15.04
CA PHE A 131 12.40 6.19 15.22
C PHE A 131 12.17 7.61 14.72
N ILE A 132 13.16 8.51 14.86
CA ILE A 132 13.06 9.90 14.40
C ILE A 132 13.03 9.89 12.87
N MET A 133 13.89 9.10 12.23
CA MET A 133 13.91 8.97 10.78
C MET A 133 12.62 8.34 10.23
N ILE A 134 12.07 7.31 10.92
CA ILE A 134 10.76 6.73 10.58
C ILE A 134 9.67 7.80 10.63
N PHE A 135 9.64 8.61 11.69
CA PHE A 135 8.67 9.71 11.85
C PHE A 135 8.79 10.74 10.71
N VAL A 136 9.99 11.26 10.45
CA VAL A 136 10.23 12.28 9.40
C VAL A 136 9.85 11.74 8.02
N ALA A 137 10.25 10.52 7.70
CA ALA A 137 9.94 9.87 6.43
C ALA A 137 8.43 9.60 6.27
N LEU A 138 7.76 9.19 7.36
CA LEU A 138 6.31 9.00 7.41
C LEU A 138 5.57 10.30 7.12
N GLU A 139 5.97 11.42 7.76
CA GLU A 139 5.32 12.71 7.55
C GLU A 139 5.55 13.24 6.13
N LEU A 140 6.76 13.11 5.59
CA LEU A 140 7.05 13.47 4.19
C LEU A 140 6.08 12.78 3.21
N ALA A 141 5.85 11.48 3.41
CA ALA A 141 4.91 10.73 2.58
C ALA A 141 3.45 11.11 2.87
N THR A 142 3.09 11.29 4.16
CA THR A 142 1.69 11.40 4.58
C THR A 142 1.11 12.78 4.27
N ILE A 143 1.89 13.87 4.41
CA ILE A 143 1.45 15.23 4.02
C ILE A 143 1.09 15.28 2.53
N THR A 144 1.90 14.69 1.66
CA THR A 144 1.56 14.62 0.23
C THR A 144 0.30 13.80 -0.04
N LEU A 145 0.07 12.73 0.72
CA LEU A 145 -1.14 11.90 0.61
C LEU A 145 -2.39 12.65 1.11
N TYR A 146 -2.31 13.48 2.14
CA TYR A 146 -3.42 14.34 2.58
C TYR A 146 -3.86 15.30 1.47
N ILE A 147 -2.89 15.95 0.82
CA ILE A 147 -3.15 16.83 -0.33
C ILE A 147 -3.79 16.05 -1.48
N LEU A 148 -3.26 14.88 -1.80
CA LEU A 148 -3.77 14.05 -2.89
C LEU A 148 -5.21 13.54 -2.64
N VAL A 149 -5.55 13.18 -1.41
CA VAL A 149 -6.92 12.73 -1.07
C VAL A 149 -7.94 13.86 -1.21
N THR A 150 -7.57 15.11 -0.84
CA THR A 150 -8.42 16.31 -0.96
C THR A 150 -8.34 16.98 -2.33
N TYR A 151 -7.67 16.38 -3.29
CA TYR A 151 -7.27 17.08 -4.52
C TYR A 151 -8.43 17.60 -5.36
N LEU A 152 -9.57 16.89 -5.38
CA LEU A 152 -10.78 17.30 -6.09
C LEU A 152 -11.55 18.38 -5.28
N ARG A 153 -11.06 19.61 -5.32
CA ARG A 153 -11.51 20.72 -4.46
C ARG A 153 -13.00 21.08 -4.57
N GLN A 154 -13.66 20.75 -5.69
CA GLN A 154 -15.09 20.95 -5.89
C GLN A 154 -15.92 19.69 -5.65
N ASN A 155 -15.30 18.59 -5.22
CA ASN A 155 -15.99 17.35 -4.89
C ASN A 155 -16.11 17.20 -3.37
N GLN A 156 -17.33 17.27 -2.87
CA GLN A 156 -17.63 17.19 -1.43
C GLN A 156 -17.12 15.90 -0.78
N SER A 157 -17.26 14.76 -1.49
CA SER A 157 -16.79 13.47 -0.99
C SER A 157 -15.27 13.42 -0.85
N SER A 158 -14.51 14.07 -1.77
CA SER A 158 -13.05 14.16 -1.69
C SER A 158 -12.61 15.04 -0.51
N LEU A 159 -13.30 16.15 -0.28
CA LEU A 159 -13.01 17.04 0.86
C LEU A 159 -13.32 16.35 2.20
N GLU A 160 -14.45 15.65 2.30
CA GLU A 160 -14.81 14.87 3.49
C GLU A 160 -13.78 13.77 3.77
N ALA A 161 -13.43 12.99 2.73
CA ALA A 161 -12.42 11.93 2.82
C ALA A 161 -11.07 12.48 3.30
N GLY A 162 -10.63 13.60 2.73
CA GLY A 162 -9.38 14.23 3.11
C GLY A 162 -9.39 14.79 4.52
N THR A 163 -10.47 15.42 4.95
CA THR A 163 -10.62 15.92 6.33
C THR A 163 -10.56 14.76 7.34
N LYS A 164 -11.29 13.65 7.08
CA LYS A 164 -11.23 12.45 7.92
C LYS A 164 -9.80 11.87 7.96
N TYR A 165 -9.14 11.79 6.80
CA TYR A 165 -7.79 11.24 6.70
C TYR A 165 -6.76 12.10 7.42
N LEU A 166 -6.85 13.43 7.26
CA LEU A 166 -5.97 14.39 7.94
C LEU A 166 -6.12 14.34 9.46
N ILE A 167 -7.36 14.43 9.98
CA ILE A 167 -7.60 14.47 11.43
C ILE A 167 -7.16 13.16 12.08
N LEU A 168 -7.60 12.02 11.55
CA LEU A 168 -7.26 10.71 12.10
C LEU A 168 -5.78 10.37 11.91
N GLY A 169 -5.18 10.81 10.79
CA GLY A 169 -3.76 10.65 10.52
C GLY A 169 -2.90 11.47 11.46
N ALA A 170 -3.21 12.75 11.67
CA ALA A 170 -2.50 13.61 12.61
C ALA A 170 -2.59 13.08 14.05
N LEU A 171 -3.76 12.56 14.46
CA LEU A 171 -3.91 11.90 15.75
C LEU A 171 -3.00 10.66 15.85
N SER A 172 -2.96 9.83 14.80
CA SER A 172 -2.09 8.66 14.71
C SER A 172 -0.61 9.03 14.82
N THR A 173 -0.18 10.09 14.13
CA THR A 173 1.18 10.62 14.24
C THR A 173 1.47 11.14 15.64
N GLY A 174 0.52 11.78 16.29
CA GLY A 174 0.63 12.20 17.70
C GLY A 174 0.91 10.99 18.63
N PHE A 175 0.19 9.89 18.44
CA PHE A 175 0.47 8.64 19.17
C PHE A 175 1.87 8.09 18.87
N LEU A 176 2.32 8.14 17.60
CA LEU A 176 3.67 7.69 17.23
C LEU A 176 4.75 8.48 17.99
N VAL A 177 4.69 9.82 17.91
CA VAL A 177 5.67 10.71 18.54
C VAL A 177 5.65 10.54 20.06
N TYR A 178 4.47 10.49 20.66
CA TYR A 178 4.33 10.29 22.10
C TYR A 178 4.87 8.92 22.54
N GLY A 179 4.61 7.86 21.77
CA GLY A 179 5.18 6.52 22.00
C GLY A 179 6.70 6.51 21.89
N ILE A 180 7.27 7.19 20.89
CA ILE A 180 8.71 7.35 20.73
C ILE A 180 9.30 8.07 21.95
N SER A 181 8.66 9.13 22.44
CA SER A 181 9.12 9.87 23.62
C SER A 181 9.18 9.01 24.87
N TRP A 182 8.18 8.14 25.09
CA TRP A 182 8.18 7.19 26.21
C TRP A 182 9.31 6.16 26.09
N ILE A 183 9.51 5.57 24.89
CA ILE A 183 10.59 4.61 24.67
C ILE A 183 11.94 5.29 24.88
N PHE A 184 12.16 6.46 24.29
CA PHE A 184 13.40 7.22 24.45
C PHE A 184 13.65 7.61 25.92
N GLY A 185 12.64 8.09 26.63
CA GLY A 185 12.74 8.48 28.04
C GLY A 185 13.15 7.34 28.96
N VAL A 186 12.81 6.09 28.60
CA VAL A 186 13.15 4.90 29.37
C VAL A 186 14.46 4.27 28.93
N THR A 187 14.74 4.22 27.62
CA THR A 187 15.88 3.47 27.05
C THR A 187 17.07 4.35 26.69
N GLY A 188 16.87 5.68 26.56
CA GLY A 188 17.90 6.63 26.11
C GLY A 188 18.27 6.50 24.63
N THR A 189 17.56 5.68 23.81
CA THR A 189 17.89 5.48 22.39
C THR A 189 16.66 5.50 21.50
N THR A 190 16.81 6.04 20.29
CA THR A 190 15.84 5.98 19.21
C THR A 190 16.19 4.95 18.15
N ASN A 191 17.42 4.39 18.20
CA ASN A 191 17.90 3.42 17.24
C ASN A 191 17.35 2.03 17.55
N LEU A 192 16.68 1.41 16.57
CA LEU A 192 16.05 0.10 16.72
C LEU A 192 17.05 -1.02 17.04
N ALA A 193 18.27 -0.95 16.51
CA ALA A 193 19.28 -1.99 16.74
C ALA A 193 19.82 -2.00 18.17
N LEU A 194 19.79 -0.84 18.86
CA LEU A 194 20.26 -0.71 20.24
C LEU A 194 19.16 -1.01 21.27
N LEU A 195 17.89 -1.03 20.86
CA LEU A 195 16.76 -1.23 21.77
C LEU A 195 16.82 -2.53 22.57
N PRO A 196 17.14 -3.72 22.01
CA PRO A 196 17.16 -4.96 22.79
C PRO A 196 18.12 -4.89 23.98
N GLN A 197 19.32 -4.34 23.78
CA GLN A 197 20.32 -4.19 24.82
C GLN A 197 19.87 -3.16 25.88
N ALA A 198 19.36 -2.01 25.42
CA ALA A 198 18.85 -0.98 26.31
C ALA A 198 17.70 -1.50 27.18
N ILE A 199 16.76 -2.27 26.59
CA ILE A 199 15.64 -2.86 27.33
C ILE A 199 16.12 -3.93 28.33
N ALA A 200 17.09 -4.74 27.96
CA ALA A 200 17.64 -5.80 28.84
C ALA A 200 18.28 -5.23 30.12
N SER A 201 18.78 -3.99 30.09
CA SER A 201 19.38 -3.30 31.23
C SER A 201 18.39 -2.53 32.11
N LEU A 202 17.10 -2.50 31.76
CA LEU A 202 16.11 -1.72 32.47
C LEU A 202 15.71 -2.33 33.83
N PRO A 203 15.47 -1.51 34.85
CA PRO A 203 14.88 -1.96 36.09
C PRO A 203 13.42 -2.35 35.89
N SER A 204 12.93 -3.24 36.74
CA SER A 204 11.57 -3.81 36.61
C SER A 204 10.42 -2.76 36.62
N ASN A 205 10.61 -1.63 37.29
CA ASN A 205 9.65 -0.53 37.33
C ASN A 205 9.58 0.26 36.00
N ALA A 206 10.56 0.14 35.11
CA ALA A 206 10.59 0.79 33.81
C ALA A 206 9.80 0.01 32.72
N LEU A 207 9.40 -1.23 33.02
CA LEU A 207 8.69 -2.08 32.05
C LEU A 207 7.31 -1.52 31.67
N LEU A 208 6.56 -0.97 32.62
CA LEU A 208 5.20 -0.44 32.36
C LEU A 208 5.24 0.81 31.45
N PRO A 209 6.08 1.84 31.70
CA PRO A 209 6.27 2.96 30.79
C PRO A 209 6.75 2.52 29.38
N LEU A 210 7.64 1.53 29.29
CA LEU A 210 8.08 0.98 28.02
C LEU A 210 6.92 0.33 27.23
N LEU A 211 6.11 -0.52 27.88
CA LEU A 211 4.96 -1.16 27.26
C LEU A 211 3.92 -0.14 26.80
N PHE A 212 3.74 0.94 27.57
CA PHE A 212 2.86 2.04 27.17
C PHE A 212 3.37 2.73 25.89
N GLY A 213 4.67 3.04 25.79
CA GLY A 213 5.28 3.61 24.58
C GLY A 213 5.12 2.67 23.37
N ILE A 214 5.41 1.37 23.55
CA ILE A 214 5.23 0.36 22.50
C ILE A 214 3.76 0.30 22.04
N ALA A 215 2.81 0.29 22.98
CA ALA A 215 1.38 0.26 22.64
C ALA A 215 0.95 1.46 21.77
N LEU A 216 1.43 2.67 22.09
CA LEU A 216 1.16 3.87 21.29
C LEU A 216 1.73 3.77 19.87
N ILE A 217 2.93 3.23 19.71
CA ILE A 217 3.52 3.00 18.37
C ILE A 217 2.71 1.94 17.60
N PHE A 218 2.25 0.86 18.27
CA PHE A 218 1.37 -0.13 17.64
C PHE A 218 0.04 0.47 17.19
N VAL A 219 -0.55 1.40 17.96
CA VAL A 219 -1.75 2.17 17.55
C VAL A 219 -1.48 2.92 16.25
N ALA A 220 -0.37 3.66 16.18
CA ALA A 220 -0.01 4.44 15.00
C ALA A 220 0.27 3.55 13.77
N LEU A 221 1.01 2.47 13.93
CA LEU A 221 1.28 1.54 12.84
C LEU A 221 0.02 0.78 12.41
N SER A 222 -0.86 0.40 13.35
CA SER A 222 -2.16 -0.23 13.05
C SER A 222 -3.06 0.69 12.22
N PHE A 223 -3.09 1.98 12.52
CA PHE A 223 -3.75 2.97 11.67
C PHE A 223 -3.16 2.96 10.25
N LYS A 224 -1.83 3.02 10.12
CA LYS A 224 -1.13 3.09 8.82
C LYS A 224 -1.37 1.86 7.94
N ILE A 225 -1.40 0.67 8.54
CA ILE A 225 -1.64 -0.60 7.82
C ILE A 225 -3.13 -0.94 7.69
N ALA A 226 -4.01 -0.16 8.30
CA ALA A 226 -5.46 -0.40 8.35
C ALA A 226 -5.86 -1.65 9.14
N ALA A 227 -5.19 -1.91 10.27
CA ALA A 227 -5.55 -3.00 11.17
C ALA A 227 -6.65 -2.57 12.17
N PHE A 228 -7.48 -3.52 12.58
CA PHE A 228 -8.48 -3.32 13.64
C PHE A 228 -7.77 -2.97 14.97
N PRO A 229 -8.29 -2.03 15.77
CA PRO A 229 -9.53 -1.24 15.61
C PRO A 229 -9.32 0.11 14.89
N PHE A 230 -8.18 0.35 14.23
CA PHE A 230 -7.80 1.66 13.67
C PHE A 230 -8.04 1.78 12.16
N GLN A 231 -8.84 0.91 11.56
CA GLN A 231 -9.15 0.82 10.12
C GLN A 231 -10.28 1.74 9.65
N PHE A 232 -10.98 2.46 10.53
CA PHE A 232 -12.23 3.17 10.22
C PHE A 232 -12.11 4.22 9.10
N TRP A 233 -10.92 4.76 8.90
CA TRP A 233 -10.67 5.74 7.84
C TRP A 233 -10.73 5.14 6.43
N VAL A 234 -10.40 3.85 6.27
CA VAL A 234 -10.18 3.23 4.96
C VAL A 234 -11.41 3.24 4.06
N PRO A 235 -12.60 2.79 4.51
CA PRO A 235 -13.76 2.74 3.61
C PRO A 235 -14.17 4.12 3.09
N ASP A 236 -14.17 5.13 3.95
CA ASP A 236 -14.58 6.49 3.63
C ASP A 236 -13.54 7.21 2.75
N VAL A 237 -12.25 7.08 3.12
CA VAL A 237 -11.15 7.69 2.35
C VAL A 237 -11.02 7.02 0.98
N TYR A 238 -11.13 5.68 0.89
CA TYR A 238 -11.04 5.01 -0.40
C TYR A 238 -12.20 5.38 -1.32
N GLN A 239 -13.40 5.54 -0.79
CA GLN A 239 -14.57 5.93 -1.56
C GLN A 239 -14.46 7.38 -2.07
N GLY A 240 -14.04 8.32 -1.23
CA GLY A 240 -14.03 9.75 -1.56
C GLY A 240 -12.78 10.23 -2.31
N ALA A 241 -11.61 9.59 -2.11
CA ALA A 241 -10.37 10.00 -2.75
C ALA A 241 -10.37 9.77 -4.27
N PRO A 242 -9.55 10.52 -5.04
CA PRO A 242 -9.29 10.23 -6.45
C PRO A 242 -8.84 8.78 -6.65
N THR A 243 -9.34 8.08 -7.67
CA THR A 243 -9.08 6.64 -7.85
C THR A 243 -7.59 6.27 -7.94
N PRO A 244 -6.72 7.03 -8.65
CA PRO A 244 -5.27 6.75 -8.63
C PRO A 244 -4.66 6.88 -7.24
N VAL A 245 -5.14 7.83 -6.43
CA VAL A 245 -4.68 8.04 -5.05
C VAL A 245 -5.12 6.88 -4.16
N THR A 246 -6.35 6.42 -4.29
CA THR A 246 -6.85 5.23 -3.58
C THR A 246 -6.01 3.99 -3.91
N ALA A 247 -5.67 3.79 -5.19
CA ALA A 247 -4.79 2.71 -5.63
C ALA A 247 -3.41 2.80 -4.95
N TYR A 248 -2.82 3.99 -4.90
CA TYR A 248 -1.53 4.23 -4.27
C TYR A 248 -1.55 3.99 -2.75
N LEU A 249 -2.58 4.50 -2.05
CA LEU A 249 -2.79 4.28 -0.62
C LEU A 249 -2.92 2.81 -0.28
N SER A 250 -3.65 2.06 -1.10
CA SER A 250 -3.94 0.64 -0.85
C SER A 250 -2.70 -0.24 -0.95
N VAL A 251 -1.72 0.12 -1.78
CA VAL A 251 -0.53 -0.68 -2.10
C VAL A 251 0.72 -0.09 -1.47
N ALA A 252 1.18 1.09 -1.91
CA ALA A 252 2.48 1.65 -1.54
C ALA A 252 2.55 2.08 -0.07
N SER A 253 1.59 2.90 0.36
CA SER A 253 1.56 3.40 1.74
C SER A 253 1.43 2.27 2.77
N LYS A 254 0.58 1.27 2.45
CA LYS A 254 0.37 0.11 3.31
C LYS A 254 1.62 -0.77 3.41
N ALA A 255 2.28 -1.05 2.30
CA ALA A 255 3.51 -1.85 2.28
C ALA A 255 4.61 -1.22 3.13
N ALA A 256 4.83 0.09 3.01
CA ALA A 256 5.81 0.79 3.84
C ALA A 256 5.48 0.71 5.34
N GLY A 257 4.20 0.83 5.72
CA GLY A 257 3.75 0.64 7.10
C GLY A 257 4.05 -0.76 7.64
N PHE A 258 3.83 -1.79 6.84
CA PHE A 258 4.16 -3.17 7.21
C PHE A 258 5.67 -3.41 7.36
N VAL A 259 6.50 -2.82 6.50
CA VAL A 259 7.96 -2.95 6.63
C VAL A 259 8.44 -2.39 7.96
N VAL A 260 7.95 -1.22 8.38
CA VAL A 260 8.27 -0.64 9.69
C VAL A 260 7.75 -1.53 10.83
N LEU A 261 6.51 -2.04 10.72
CA LEU A 261 5.96 -2.96 11.71
C LEU A 261 6.83 -4.22 11.85
N ILE A 262 7.23 -4.83 10.74
CA ILE A 262 8.08 -6.03 10.72
C ILE A 262 9.43 -5.73 11.39
N ARG A 263 10.09 -4.60 11.08
CA ARG A 263 11.35 -4.19 11.71
C ARG A 263 11.20 -4.06 13.23
N LEU A 264 10.15 -3.37 13.66
CA LEU A 264 9.86 -3.19 15.09
C LEU A 264 9.61 -4.54 15.80
N VAL A 265 8.79 -5.40 15.19
CA VAL A 265 8.48 -6.73 15.74
C VAL A 265 9.75 -7.57 15.86
N LEU A 266 10.60 -7.63 14.81
CA LEU A 266 11.86 -8.37 14.85
C LEU A 266 12.78 -7.92 15.99
N VAL A 267 12.82 -6.63 16.28
CA VAL A 267 13.61 -6.07 17.40
C VAL A 267 12.99 -6.45 18.75
N LEU A 268 11.68 -6.31 18.91
CA LEU A 268 11.00 -6.60 20.18
C LEU A 268 10.98 -8.09 20.52
N LEU A 269 10.98 -8.97 19.53
CA LEU A 269 11.03 -10.42 19.75
C LEU A 269 12.40 -10.89 20.27
N GLN A 270 13.47 -10.09 20.14
CA GLN A 270 14.77 -10.40 20.73
C GLN A 270 14.77 -10.23 22.26
N VAL A 271 13.73 -9.60 22.82
CA VAL A 271 13.59 -9.38 24.26
C VAL A 271 12.64 -10.42 24.86
N PRO A 272 13.14 -11.42 25.64
CA PRO A 272 12.31 -12.56 26.10
C PRO A 272 11.06 -12.18 26.89
N VAL A 273 11.12 -11.09 27.68
CA VAL A 273 9.97 -10.60 28.46
C VAL A 273 8.88 -9.99 27.59
N LEU A 274 9.23 -9.43 26.43
CA LEU A 274 8.31 -8.77 25.50
C LEU A 274 7.76 -9.73 24.45
N ALA A 275 8.54 -10.67 23.97
CA ALA A 275 8.19 -11.55 22.87
C ALA A 275 6.79 -12.19 22.97
N PRO A 276 6.39 -12.85 24.09
CA PRO A 276 5.06 -13.46 24.18
C PRO A 276 3.93 -12.42 24.22
N LYS A 277 4.17 -11.24 24.79
CA LYS A 277 3.18 -10.15 24.86
C LYS A 277 2.92 -9.55 23.47
N ILE A 278 3.99 -9.25 22.74
CA ILE A 278 3.93 -8.71 21.39
C ILE A 278 3.24 -9.69 20.44
N MET A 279 3.62 -10.96 20.52
CA MET A 279 3.00 -12.00 19.68
C MET A 279 1.50 -12.15 19.97
N ALA A 280 1.09 -12.14 21.24
CA ALA A 280 -0.33 -12.19 21.61
C ALA A 280 -1.13 -11.01 21.02
N VAL A 281 -0.56 -9.79 21.08
CA VAL A 281 -1.18 -8.60 20.47
C VAL A 281 -1.31 -8.76 18.96
N ILE A 282 -0.26 -9.21 18.26
CA ILE A 282 -0.30 -9.40 16.80
C ILE A 282 -1.34 -10.47 16.41
N VAL A 283 -1.40 -11.59 17.11
CA VAL A 283 -2.39 -12.64 16.88
C VAL A 283 -3.82 -12.11 17.06
N LEU A 284 -4.07 -11.33 18.11
CA LEU A 284 -5.35 -10.69 18.35
C LEU A 284 -5.73 -9.70 17.24
N LEU A 285 -4.81 -8.79 16.89
CA LEU A 285 -5.01 -7.84 15.80
C LEU A 285 -5.29 -8.55 14.48
N THR A 286 -4.57 -9.64 14.19
CA THR A 286 -4.77 -10.48 13.00
C THR A 286 -6.19 -11.03 12.95
N ALA A 287 -6.64 -11.68 14.02
CA ALA A 287 -7.96 -12.29 14.06
C ALA A 287 -9.08 -11.28 13.87
N LEU A 288 -9.03 -10.16 14.61
CA LEU A 288 -10.04 -9.11 14.52
C LEU A 288 -10.03 -8.39 13.17
N THR A 289 -8.85 -8.17 12.57
CA THR A 289 -8.72 -7.54 11.24
C THR A 289 -9.30 -8.44 10.15
N LEU A 290 -9.04 -9.74 10.20
CA LEU A 290 -9.62 -10.72 9.27
C LEU A 290 -11.14 -10.75 9.35
N ILE A 291 -11.71 -10.80 10.57
CA ILE A 291 -13.15 -10.81 10.79
C ILE A 291 -13.77 -9.53 10.24
N PHE A 292 -13.31 -8.38 10.73
CA PHE A 292 -13.90 -7.11 10.38
C PHE A 292 -13.81 -6.82 8.86
N GLY A 293 -12.61 -7.00 8.28
CA GLY A 293 -12.39 -6.70 6.85
C GLY A 293 -13.29 -7.52 5.93
N ASN A 294 -13.35 -8.83 6.14
CA ASN A 294 -14.11 -9.72 5.26
C ASN A 294 -15.64 -9.59 5.44
N PHE A 295 -16.14 -9.57 6.66
CA PHE A 295 -17.60 -9.52 6.89
C PHE A 295 -18.19 -8.14 6.54
N SER A 296 -17.45 -7.05 6.78
CA SER A 296 -17.90 -5.71 6.38
C SER A 296 -17.87 -5.46 4.88
N ALA A 297 -17.13 -6.27 4.10
CA ALA A 297 -17.15 -6.21 2.64
C ALA A 297 -18.43 -6.77 2.01
N LEU A 298 -19.12 -7.72 2.69
CA LEU A 298 -20.29 -8.43 2.14
C LEU A 298 -21.46 -7.52 1.69
N PRO A 299 -21.91 -6.54 2.51
CA PRO A 299 -23.06 -5.70 2.15
C PRO A 299 -22.71 -4.59 1.15
N GLN A 300 -21.44 -4.36 0.81
CA GLN A 300 -21.03 -3.19 0.04
C GLN A 300 -21.57 -3.21 -1.40
N THR A 301 -22.07 -2.08 -1.85
CA THR A 301 -22.59 -1.85 -3.22
C THR A 301 -21.70 -0.93 -4.04
N ASN A 302 -20.87 -0.10 -3.39
CA ASN A 302 -19.86 0.72 -4.02
C ASN A 302 -18.54 -0.06 -4.14
N LEU A 303 -17.95 -0.11 -5.35
CA LEU A 303 -16.77 -0.94 -5.61
C LEU A 303 -15.49 -0.40 -4.93
N LYS A 304 -15.31 0.93 -4.87
CA LYS A 304 -14.18 1.52 -4.12
C LYS A 304 -14.24 1.16 -2.63
N ARG A 305 -15.43 1.27 -2.04
CA ARG A 305 -15.65 0.93 -0.64
C ARG A 305 -15.46 -0.57 -0.38
N LEU A 306 -15.93 -1.42 -1.30
CA LEU A 306 -15.69 -2.87 -1.26
C LEU A 306 -14.18 -3.17 -1.28
N LEU A 307 -13.43 -2.54 -2.21
CA LEU A 307 -11.97 -2.69 -2.28
C LEU A 307 -11.26 -2.12 -1.02
N GLY A 308 -11.85 -1.13 -0.35
CA GLY A 308 -11.40 -0.63 0.95
C GLY A 308 -11.46 -1.73 2.03
N TYR A 309 -12.61 -2.37 2.19
CA TYR A 309 -12.76 -3.49 3.13
C TYR A 309 -11.93 -4.72 2.73
N SER A 310 -11.84 -5.01 1.43
CA SER A 310 -10.91 -5.99 0.89
C SER A 310 -9.46 -5.69 1.32
N SER A 311 -9.05 -4.43 1.24
CA SER A 311 -7.71 -3.98 1.66
C SER A 311 -7.46 -4.19 3.17
N ILE A 312 -8.50 -4.05 4.02
CA ILE A 312 -8.43 -4.40 5.45
C ILE A 312 -8.28 -5.91 5.61
N ALA A 313 -9.07 -6.72 4.89
CA ALA A 313 -8.96 -8.17 4.93
C ALA A 313 -7.55 -8.66 4.52
N HIS A 314 -6.97 -8.10 3.45
CA HIS A 314 -5.60 -8.40 3.03
C HIS A 314 -4.54 -7.97 4.05
N ALA A 315 -4.77 -6.88 4.79
CA ALA A 315 -3.92 -6.53 5.94
C ALA A 315 -3.98 -7.60 7.04
N GLY A 316 -5.12 -8.21 7.26
CA GLY A 316 -5.27 -9.35 8.18
C GLY A 316 -4.45 -10.58 7.76
N TYR A 317 -4.43 -10.94 6.46
CA TYR A 317 -3.56 -12.02 5.96
C TYR A 317 -2.07 -11.66 6.08
N LEU A 318 -1.68 -10.41 5.81
CA LEU A 318 -0.29 -9.96 6.01
C LEU A 318 0.11 -9.99 7.49
N LEU A 319 -0.78 -9.59 8.40
CA LEU A 319 -0.57 -9.70 9.85
C LEU A 319 -0.40 -11.15 10.31
N MET A 320 -1.12 -12.11 9.68
CA MET A 320 -0.90 -13.55 9.94
C MET A 320 0.53 -13.96 9.57
N GLY A 321 1.08 -13.43 8.48
CA GLY A 321 2.50 -13.58 8.14
C GLY A 321 3.43 -12.97 9.20
N VAL A 322 3.10 -11.79 9.71
CA VAL A 322 3.85 -11.13 10.79
C VAL A 322 3.77 -11.93 12.10
N ALA A 323 2.61 -12.51 12.43
CA ALA A 323 2.47 -13.43 13.57
C ALA A 323 3.34 -14.68 13.44
N SER A 324 3.79 -14.99 12.23
CA SER A 324 4.57 -16.20 11.90
C SER A 324 6.07 -15.92 11.64
N ILE A 325 6.60 -14.78 12.11
CA ILE A 325 7.99 -14.34 11.86
C ILE A 325 9.05 -15.31 12.44
N GLY A 326 8.70 -16.21 13.34
CA GLY A 326 9.57 -17.32 13.78
C GLY A 326 10.03 -18.23 12.63
N SER A 327 9.19 -18.38 11.60
CA SER A 327 9.53 -19.18 10.42
C SER A 327 10.47 -18.41 9.47
N LEU A 328 11.54 -19.07 9.01
CA LEU A 328 12.48 -18.52 8.01
C LEU A 328 11.80 -18.10 6.68
N MET A 329 10.65 -18.68 6.38
CA MET A 329 9.88 -18.38 5.18
C MET A 329 8.88 -17.25 5.36
N ALA A 330 8.71 -16.70 6.58
CA ALA A 330 7.67 -15.67 6.84
C ALA A 330 7.93 -14.39 6.05
N ILE A 331 9.15 -13.83 6.09
CA ILE A 331 9.51 -12.61 5.35
C ILE A 331 9.39 -12.82 3.84
N PRO A 332 9.95 -13.90 3.23
CA PRO A 332 9.69 -14.21 1.82
C PRO A 332 8.22 -14.36 1.46
N ALA A 333 7.40 -14.99 2.32
CA ALA A 333 5.96 -15.15 2.09
C ALA A 333 5.22 -13.82 2.11
N ILE A 334 5.52 -12.93 3.06
CA ILE A 334 4.97 -11.57 3.15
C ILE A 334 5.36 -10.75 1.91
N GLY A 335 6.62 -10.76 1.51
CA GLY A 335 7.09 -10.03 0.34
C GLY A 335 6.47 -10.54 -0.96
N PHE A 336 6.33 -11.86 -1.11
CA PHE A 336 5.60 -12.44 -2.24
C PHE A 336 4.13 -12.00 -2.25
N TYR A 337 3.49 -11.99 -1.08
CA TYR A 337 2.11 -11.52 -0.95
C TYR A 337 1.97 -10.07 -1.40
N PHE A 338 2.93 -9.19 -1.02
CA PHE A 338 2.95 -7.81 -1.49
C PHE A 338 3.07 -7.72 -3.02
N ALA A 339 3.96 -8.49 -3.64
CA ALA A 339 4.13 -8.49 -5.10
C ALA A 339 2.83 -8.89 -5.82
N GLY A 340 2.16 -9.94 -5.35
CA GLY A 340 0.85 -10.35 -5.87
C GLY A 340 -0.22 -9.30 -5.61
N TYR A 341 -0.26 -8.74 -4.39
CA TYR A 341 -1.22 -7.73 -3.98
C TYR A 341 -1.12 -6.45 -4.81
N LEU A 342 0.10 -6.01 -5.14
CA LEU A 342 0.33 -4.89 -6.06
C LEU A 342 -0.36 -5.12 -7.40
N ALA A 343 -0.07 -6.26 -8.05
CA ALA A 343 -0.58 -6.52 -9.39
C ALA A 343 -2.11 -6.62 -9.43
N MET A 344 -2.70 -7.41 -8.51
CA MET A 344 -4.16 -7.62 -8.51
C MET A 344 -4.94 -6.38 -8.07
N THR A 345 -4.41 -5.60 -7.13
CA THR A 345 -5.11 -4.42 -6.62
C THR A 345 -5.01 -3.24 -7.59
N LEU A 346 -3.82 -2.96 -8.15
CA LEU A 346 -3.67 -1.89 -9.14
C LEU A 346 -4.47 -2.21 -10.42
N LEU A 347 -4.56 -3.48 -10.83
CA LEU A 347 -5.41 -3.88 -11.96
C LEU A 347 -6.90 -3.60 -11.68
N ALA A 348 -7.40 -3.93 -10.47
CA ALA A 348 -8.78 -3.63 -10.08
C ALA A 348 -9.08 -2.13 -10.13
N PHE A 349 -8.21 -1.31 -9.53
CA PHE A 349 -8.39 0.15 -9.52
C PHE A 349 -8.22 0.77 -10.91
N LEU A 350 -7.34 0.24 -11.78
CA LEU A 350 -7.20 0.70 -13.15
C LEU A 350 -8.51 0.48 -13.94
N VAL A 351 -9.09 -0.71 -13.85
CA VAL A 351 -10.38 -1.00 -14.53
C VAL A 351 -11.50 -0.15 -13.93
N LEU A 352 -11.55 -0.03 -12.59
CA LEU A 352 -12.53 0.79 -11.91
C LEU A 352 -12.44 2.25 -12.38
N LEU A 353 -11.23 2.82 -12.48
CA LEU A 353 -11.00 4.18 -12.96
C LEU A 353 -11.63 4.40 -14.34
N VAL A 354 -11.32 3.51 -15.30
CA VAL A 354 -11.81 3.64 -16.68
C VAL A 354 -13.32 3.48 -16.76
N VAL A 355 -13.91 2.53 -16.03
CA VAL A 355 -15.35 2.32 -16.01
C VAL A 355 -16.06 3.49 -15.34
N ALA A 356 -15.59 3.93 -14.17
CA ALA A 356 -16.21 5.01 -13.42
C ALA A 356 -16.19 6.35 -14.18
N GLU A 357 -15.11 6.64 -14.91
CA GLU A 357 -15.04 7.84 -15.76
C GLU A 357 -16.11 7.83 -16.85
N ASN A 358 -16.30 6.68 -17.51
CA ASN A 358 -17.24 6.55 -18.64
C ASN A 358 -18.71 6.39 -18.19
N THR A 359 -18.96 5.96 -16.94
CA THR A 359 -20.32 5.69 -16.43
C THR A 359 -20.77 6.67 -15.34
N GLY A 360 -19.87 7.53 -14.88
CA GLY A 360 -20.14 8.56 -13.88
C GLY A 360 -20.30 8.04 -12.45
N GLY A 361 -19.83 6.83 -12.11
CA GLY A 361 -19.95 6.32 -10.74
C GLY A 361 -19.17 5.04 -10.45
N ASP A 362 -18.97 4.79 -9.16
CA ASP A 362 -18.19 3.66 -8.62
C ASP A 362 -19.08 2.49 -8.12
N GLU A 363 -20.40 2.56 -8.36
CA GLU A 363 -21.33 1.53 -7.93
C GLU A 363 -21.16 0.24 -8.73
N ILE A 364 -21.29 -0.92 -8.09
CA ILE A 364 -21.17 -2.23 -8.76
C ILE A 364 -22.17 -2.36 -9.91
N SER A 365 -23.35 -1.73 -9.81
CA SER A 365 -24.36 -1.70 -10.88
C SER A 365 -23.87 -1.02 -12.18
N ARG A 366 -22.91 -0.10 -12.10
CA ARG A 366 -22.28 0.52 -13.27
C ARG A 366 -21.45 -0.45 -14.11
N PHE A 367 -21.06 -1.57 -13.51
CA PHE A 367 -20.33 -2.65 -14.17
C PHE A 367 -21.26 -3.68 -14.84
N ASN A 368 -22.60 -3.54 -14.74
CA ASN A 368 -23.55 -4.47 -15.35
C ASN A 368 -23.30 -4.61 -16.85
N GLY A 369 -23.16 -5.87 -17.30
CA GLY A 369 -22.94 -6.19 -18.71
C GLY A 369 -21.62 -5.67 -19.29
N LEU A 370 -20.62 -5.37 -18.47
CA LEU A 370 -19.30 -4.87 -18.92
C LEU A 370 -18.64 -5.81 -19.95
N SER A 371 -18.89 -7.11 -19.87
CA SER A 371 -18.39 -8.10 -20.83
C SER A 371 -18.85 -7.83 -22.27
N LYS A 372 -20.02 -7.22 -22.46
CA LYS A 372 -20.57 -6.83 -23.77
C LYS A 372 -20.07 -5.44 -24.22
N ARG A 373 -19.82 -4.53 -23.28
CA ARG A 373 -19.38 -3.15 -23.54
C ARG A 373 -17.88 -3.02 -23.75
N SER A 374 -17.08 -3.78 -22.99
CA SER A 374 -15.61 -3.84 -23.10
C SER A 374 -15.10 -5.19 -22.58
N PRO A 375 -14.95 -6.21 -23.44
CA PRO A 375 -14.47 -7.55 -23.03
C PRO A 375 -13.10 -7.49 -22.36
N LEU A 376 -12.22 -6.59 -22.81
CA LEU A 376 -10.88 -6.42 -22.23
C LEU A 376 -10.94 -5.97 -20.75
N LEU A 377 -11.76 -4.95 -20.45
CA LEU A 377 -11.92 -4.46 -19.07
C LEU A 377 -12.61 -5.52 -18.20
N ALA A 378 -13.61 -6.21 -18.73
CA ALA A 378 -14.29 -7.28 -17.99
C ALA A 378 -13.35 -8.45 -17.69
N GLY A 379 -12.52 -8.88 -18.65
CA GLY A 379 -11.51 -9.92 -18.45
C GLY A 379 -10.42 -9.51 -17.46
N ALA A 380 -9.95 -8.27 -17.52
CA ALA A 380 -8.99 -7.72 -16.58
C ALA A 380 -9.54 -7.67 -15.14
N MET A 381 -10.78 -7.19 -14.97
CA MET A 381 -11.44 -7.18 -13.66
C MET A 381 -11.71 -8.60 -13.16
N LEU A 382 -12.12 -9.52 -14.02
CA LEU A 382 -12.31 -10.94 -13.66
C LEU A 382 -10.99 -11.53 -13.11
N LEU A 383 -9.88 -11.33 -13.81
CA LEU A 383 -8.57 -11.82 -13.39
C LEU A 383 -8.15 -11.22 -12.02
N SER A 384 -8.39 -9.93 -11.83
CA SER A 384 -8.12 -9.25 -10.56
C SER A 384 -8.99 -9.82 -9.43
N MET A 385 -10.32 -9.91 -9.62
CA MET A 385 -11.24 -10.45 -8.62
C MET A 385 -10.93 -11.91 -8.28
N ALA A 386 -10.61 -12.73 -9.28
CA ALA A 386 -10.19 -14.10 -9.12
C ALA A 386 -8.90 -14.21 -8.28
N SER A 387 -7.92 -13.35 -8.54
CA SER A 387 -6.68 -13.32 -7.78
C SER A 387 -6.90 -12.85 -6.35
N LEU A 388 -7.68 -11.79 -6.13
CA LEU A 388 -8.04 -11.30 -4.80
C LEU A 388 -8.81 -12.37 -3.99
N ALA A 389 -9.71 -13.11 -4.62
CA ALA A 389 -10.38 -14.25 -4.01
C ALA A 389 -9.42 -15.39 -3.65
N GLY A 390 -8.36 -15.59 -4.44
CA GLY A 390 -7.40 -16.69 -4.27
C GLY A 390 -7.75 -17.91 -5.10
N ILE A 391 -8.10 -17.72 -6.37
CA ILE A 391 -8.30 -18.84 -7.31
C ILE A 391 -6.93 -19.38 -7.74
N PRO A 392 -6.77 -20.73 -7.83
CA PRO A 392 -5.54 -21.37 -8.31
C PRO A 392 -4.99 -20.73 -9.60
N PHE A 393 -3.68 -20.86 -9.81
CA PHE A 393 -2.91 -20.25 -10.91
C PHE A 393 -2.82 -18.72 -10.89
N THR A 394 -3.23 -18.07 -9.81
CA THR A 394 -3.08 -16.64 -9.63
C THR A 394 -2.12 -16.30 -8.48
N ALA A 395 -1.53 -15.11 -8.54
CA ALA A 395 -0.63 -14.62 -7.50
C ALA A 395 -1.27 -14.59 -6.10
N GLY A 396 -2.57 -14.26 -6.01
CA GLY A 396 -3.30 -14.20 -4.75
C GLY A 396 -3.48 -15.57 -4.09
N PHE A 397 -3.64 -16.62 -4.87
CA PHE A 397 -3.70 -17.99 -4.36
C PHE A 397 -2.37 -18.40 -3.73
N ILE A 398 -1.26 -18.27 -4.47
CA ILE A 398 0.07 -18.62 -3.97
C ILE A 398 0.43 -17.77 -2.74
N GLY A 399 0.12 -16.48 -2.76
CA GLY A 399 0.35 -15.59 -1.62
C GLY A 399 -0.37 -16.06 -0.35
N LYS A 400 -1.68 -16.37 -0.44
CA LYS A 400 -2.46 -16.93 0.69
C LYS A 400 -1.92 -18.28 1.15
N LEU A 401 -1.59 -19.17 0.19
CA LEU A 401 -1.04 -20.49 0.49
C LEU A 401 0.27 -20.39 1.29
N LEU A 402 1.17 -19.49 0.90
CA LEU A 402 2.44 -19.28 1.60
C LEU A 402 2.22 -18.71 3.01
N ILE A 403 1.32 -17.75 3.18
CA ILE A 403 0.97 -17.19 4.50
C ILE A 403 0.36 -18.27 5.41
N PHE A 404 -0.55 -19.10 4.90
CA PHE A 404 -1.13 -20.21 5.67
C PHE A 404 -0.07 -21.25 6.02
N TYR A 405 0.85 -21.57 5.09
CA TYR A 405 1.94 -22.49 5.34
C TYR A 405 2.83 -22.05 6.50
N VAL A 406 3.26 -20.77 6.54
CA VAL A 406 4.09 -20.27 7.64
C VAL A 406 3.32 -20.21 8.95
N ALA A 407 2.01 -19.89 8.92
CA ALA A 407 1.17 -19.89 10.11
C ALA A 407 0.97 -21.30 10.71
N ILE A 408 0.84 -22.32 9.87
CA ILE A 408 0.80 -23.73 10.30
C ILE A 408 2.14 -24.15 10.93
N LYS A 409 3.27 -23.74 10.35
CA LYS A 409 4.62 -24.05 10.87
C LYS A 409 4.85 -23.47 12.26
N GLU A 410 4.30 -22.29 12.54
CA GLU A 410 4.39 -21.62 13.86
C GLU A 410 3.27 -22.04 14.82
N GLY A 411 2.42 -23.00 14.45
CA GLY A 411 1.37 -23.52 15.31
C GLY A 411 0.13 -22.64 15.45
N HIS A 412 -0.04 -21.62 14.62
CA HIS A 412 -1.18 -20.70 14.63
C HIS A 412 -2.44 -21.30 13.95
N PHE A 413 -2.80 -22.53 14.28
CA PHE A 413 -3.92 -23.26 13.67
C PHE A 413 -5.25 -22.51 13.74
N GLY A 414 -5.54 -21.81 14.87
CA GLY A 414 -6.75 -21.01 15.02
C GLY A 414 -6.85 -19.88 14.01
N LEU A 415 -5.73 -19.19 13.72
CA LEU A 415 -5.67 -18.15 12.68
C LEU A 415 -5.85 -18.74 11.27
N VAL A 416 -5.32 -19.93 11.01
CA VAL A 416 -5.47 -20.61 9.72
C VAL A 416 -6.93 -20.98 9.48
N VAL A 417 -7.62 -21.58 10.47
CA VAL A 417 -9.04 -21.89 10.37
C VAL A 417 -9.87 -20.63 10.12
N LEU A 418 -9.62 -19.58 10.88
CA LEU A 418 -10.27 -18.28 10.68
C LEU A 418 -9.97 -17.72 9.28
N GLY A 419 -8.73 -17.83 8.84
CA GLY A 419 -8.29 -17.44 7.50
C GLY A 419 -9.06 -18.17 6.40
N CYS A 420 -9.25 -19.48 6.51
CA CYS A 420 -10.05 -20.27 5.56
C CYS A 420 -11.51 -19.81 5.50
N VAL A 421 -12.14 -19.59 6.67
CA VAL A 421 -13.53 -19.07 6.74
C VAL A 421 -13.63 -17.70 6.07
N THR A 422 -12.67 -16.80 6.34
CA THR A 422 -12.68 -15.45 5.78
C THR A 422 -12.35 -15.44 4.28
N VAL A 423 -11.52 -16.37 3.76
CA VAL A 423 -11.34 -16.57 2.31
C VAL A 423 -12.66 -16.97 1.65
N ALA A 424 -13.42 -17.89 2.26
CA ALA A 424 -14.72 -18.31 1.73
C ALA A 424 -15.70 -17.12 1.63
N SER A 425 -15.74 -16.25 2.64
CA SER A 425 -16.53 -15.01 2.57
C SER A 425 -16.03 -14.06 1.46
N GLY A 426 -14.73 -14.05 1.21
CA GLY A 426 -14.08 -13.29 0.12
C GLY A 426 -14.59 -13.67 -1.26
N PHE A 427 -14.75 -14.96 -1.51
CA PHE A 427 -15.35 -15.44 -2.77
C PHE A 427 -16.69 -14.77 -3.05
N TYR A 428 -17.57 -14.66 -2.06
CA TYR A 428 -18.90 -14.09 -2.26
C TYR A 428 -18.86 -12.65 -2.76
N TYR A 429 -18.12 -11.75 -2.10
CA TYR A 429 -18.15 -10.33 -2.46
C TYR A 429 -17.33 -10.00 -3.72
N TYR A 430 -16.26 -10.75 -4.03
CA TYR A 430 -15.55 -10.58 -5.29
C TYR A 430 -16.38 -11.11 -6.47
N PHE A 431 -17.04 -12.27 -6.32
CA PHE A 431 -17.89 -12.82 -7.37
C PHE A 431 -19.19 -12.03 -7.57
N LYS A 432 -19.64 -11.25 -6.60
CA LYS A 432 -20.72 -10.26 -6.77
C LYS A 432 -20.39 -9.26 -7.89
N VAL A 433 -19.12 -8.80 -7.99
CA VAL A 433 -18.65 -7.91 -9.07
C VAL A 433 -18.61 -8.67 -10.40
N VAL A 434 -18.06 -9.89 -10.41
CA VAL A 434 -18.04 -10.74 -11.60
C VAL A 434 -19.44 -11.01 -12.12
N ARG A 435 -20.39 -11.32 -11.23
CA ARG A 435 -21.81 -11.51 -11.58
C ARG A 435 -22.39 -10.27 -12.26
N ALA A 436 -22.13 -9.07 -11.78
CA ALA A 436 -22.58 -7.84 -12.40
C ALA A 436 -22.07 -7.72 -13.84
N MET A 437 -20.77 -8.00 -14.07
CA MET A 437 -20.15 -7.85 -15.38
C MET A 437 -20.62 -8.85 -16.43
N TYR A 438 -20.90 -10.08 -16.05
CA TYR A 438 -21.15 -11.17 -17.00
C TYR A 438 -22.60 -11.63 -17.08
N TRP A 439 -23.38 -11.53 -15.98
CA TRP A 439 -24.75 -12.08 -15.93
C TRP A 439 -25.85 -11.01 -15.85
N GLN A 440 -25.51 -9.76 -15.55
CA GLN A 440 -26.49 -8.66 -15.57
C GLN A 440 -26.54 -8.02 -16.96
N GLN A 441 -27.70 -7.50 -17.31
CA GLN A 441 -27.85 -6.74 -18.56
C GLN A 441 -27.18 -5.37 -18.43
N PRO A 442 -26.53 -4.87 -19.51
CA PRO A 442 -25.92 -3.55 -19.48
C PRO A 442 -27.00 -2.47 -19.31
N THR A 443 -26.72 -1.50 -18.44
CA THR A 443 -27.58 -0.31 -18.25
C THR A 443 -27.49 0.64 -19.44
N GLU A 444 -26.35 0.63 -20.14
CA GLU A 444 -26.04 1.43 -21.32
C GLU A 444 -25.40 0.54 -22.37
N SER A 445 -25.69 0.75 -23.64
CA SER A 445 -25.15 -0.05 -24.76
C SER A 445 -23.85 0.50 -25.34
N THR A 446 -23.37 1.68 -24.88
CA THR A 446 -22.18 2.32 -25.41
C THR A 446 -20.92 1.54 -25.04
N ALA A 447 -20.06 1.29 -26.05
CA ALA A 447 -18.75 0.69 -25.82
C ALA A 447 -17.84 1.65 -25.03
N ILE A 448 -17.05 1.11 -24.11
CA ILE A 448 -16.07 1.89 -23.33
C ILE A 448 -14.74 1.90 -24.07
N PRO A 449 -14.24 3.08 -24.52
CA PRO A 449 -12.95 3.18 -25.17
C PRO A 449 -11.81 2.93 -24.16
N VAL A 450 -10.77 2.25 -24.62
CA VAL A 450 -9.60 1.95 -23.78
C VAL A 450 -8.34 2.48 -24.45
N SER A 451 -7.64 3.40 -23.79
CA SER A 451 -6.40 3.99 -24.29
C SER A 451 -5.27 2.96 -24.38
N LEU A 452 -4.25 3.24 -25.21
CA LEU A 452 -3.10 2.34 -25.35
C LEU A 452 -2.35 2.15 -24.04
N THR A 453 -2.18 3.21 -23.26
CA THR A 453 -1.52 3.15 -21.93
C THR A 453 -2.25 2.19 -21.00
N VAL A 454 -3.59 2.28 -20.94
CA VAL A 454 -4.41 1.36 -20.13
C VAL A 454 -4.30 -0.08 -20.62
N LYS A 455 -4.31 -0.31 -21.94
CA LYS A 455 -4.12 -1.67 -22.51
C LYS A 455 -2.77 -2.26 -22.11
N LEU A 456 -1.69 -1.48 -22.19
CA LEU A 456 -0.35 -1.92 -21.77
C LEU A 456 -0.29 -2.21 -20.27
N LEU A 457 -0.87 -1.35 -19.42
CA LEU A 457 -0.94 -1.59 -17.98
C LEU A 457 -1.75 -2.85 -17.64
N ILE A 458 -2.88 -3.07 -18.30
CA ILE A 458 -3.68 -4.30 -18.15
C ILE A 458 -2.84 -5.53 -18.52
N ALA A 459 -2.12 -5.47 -19.63
CA ALA A 459 -1.28 -6.58 -20.10
C ALA A 459 -0.16 -6.88 -19.09
N VAL A 460 0.56 -5.86 -18.63
CA VAL A 460 1.68 -6.01 -17.66
C VAL A 460 1.18 -6.55 -16.32
N LEU A 461 0.12 -5.94 -15.76
CA LEU A 461 -0.42 -6.35 -14.45
C LEU A 461 -1.08 -7.73 -14.53
N GLY A 462 -1.81 -8.01 -15.60
CA GLY A 462 -2.43 -9.31 -15.84
C GLY A 462 -1.39 -10.42 -16.03
N ALA A 463 -0.36 -10.17 -16.84
CA ALA A 463 0.78 -11.08 -16.97
C ALA A 463 1.50 -11.29 -15.63
N GLY A 464 1.68 -10.23 -14.83
CA GLY A 464 2.25 -10.31 -13.49
C GLY A 464 1.45 -11.23 -12.55
N ILE A 465 0.11 -11.11 -12.55
CA ILE A 465 -0.76 -11.98 -11.75
C ILE A 465 -0.58 -13.46 -12.10
N LEU A 466 -0.55 -13.77 -13.40
CA LEU A 466 -0.42 -15.16 -13.87
C LEU A 466 1.01 -15.67 -13.69
N ALA A 467 2.02 -14.88 -14.03
CA ALA A 467 3.42 -15.26 -13.88
C ALA A 467 3.77 -15.58 -12.42
N LEU A 468 3.37 -14.73 -11.48
CA LEU A 468 3.55 -14.98 -10.05
C LEU A 468 2.72 -16.17 -9.56
N GLY A 469 1.55 -16.41 -10.16
CA GLY A 469 0.71 -17.57 -9.83
C GLY A 469 1.28 -18.91 -10.29
N ILE A 470 2.11 -18.91 -11.33
CA ILE A 470 2.72 -20.12 -11.91
C ILE A 470 4.17 -20.31 -11.45
N TYR A 471 4.94 -19.21 -11.37
CA TYR A 471 6.37 -19.25 -11.05
C TYR A 471 6.74 -18.25 -9.93
N PRO A 472 6.52 -18.62 -8.64
CA PRO A 472 6.77 -17.75 -7.49
C PRO A 472 8.25 -17.56 -7.13
N THR A 473 9.12 -18.49 -7.61
CA THR A 473 10.52 -18.61 -7.18
C THR A 473 11.35 -17.34 -7.27
N PRO A 474 11.27 -16.49 -8.33
CA PRO A 474 12.13 -15.31 -8.44
C PRO A 474 11.91 -14.30 -7.31
N VAL A 475 10.65 -14.08 -6.91
CA VAL A 475 10.32 -13.15 -5.82
C VAL A 475 10.75 -13.72 -4.46
N LEU A 476 10.54 -15.03 -4.25
CA LEU A 476 10.97 -15.69 -3.02
C LEU A 476 12.49 -15.71 -2.87
N ALA A 477 13.22 -15.89 -3.97
CA ALA A 477 14.69 -15.89 -3.97
C ALA A 477 15.27 -14.48 -3.70
N ALA A 478 14.62 -13.43 -4.15
CA ALA A 478 15.06 -12.05 -3.93
C ALA A 478 14.95 -11.60 -2.46
N LEU A 479 14.25 -12.36 -1.62
CA LEU A 479 13.99 -12.06 -0.20
C LEU A 479 14.64 -13.06 0.78
N ARG A 480 15.38 -14.03 0.26
CA ARG A 480 16.22 -14.94 1.03
C ARG A 480 17.64 -14.36 1.20
#